data_2376bf22444809cb5feb9153d0767ee2
#
_entry.id   2376bf22444809cb5feb9153d0767ee2
#
_cell.length_a   1.000
_cell.length_b   1.000
_cell.length_c   1.000
_cell.angle_alpha   90.00
_cell.angle_beta   90.00
_cell.angle_gamma   90.00
#
_symmetry.space_group_name_H-M   'P 1'
#
loop_
_entity.id
_entity.type
_entity.pdbx_description
1 polymer ?
#
loop_
_entity_poly.entity_id
_entity_poly.type
_entity_poly.pdbx_seq_one_letter_code
_entity_poly.pdbx_strand_id
1 'polypeptide(L)'
;MRMTMTANIMCVPFARRHSPNRMKEKPYNSGKWTTARMRSFVMSQLRGGRWPVKYESIGQAYVGDGINPSTGRTCKLHKCVECGEQFPKGQMQADHIDPVVPLDGKWGRKTKWLGVNWNELLPRLYCELDKLQPLCKGCHKSKSAEERTIRNQHRKD
;
A
#
# COMPACT_ATOMS: atom_id res chain seq x y z
N MET A 1 -49.88 39.56 -37.15
CA MET A 1 -49.16 40.02 -35.95
C MET A 1 -48.66 38.82 -35.20
N ARG A 2 -47.35 38.54 -35.27
CA ARG A 2 -46.68 37.45 -34.49
C ARG A 2 -45.85 38.13 -33.43
N MET A 3 -46.21 37.93 -32.16
CA MET A 3 -45.41 38.34 -31.00
C MET A 3 -44.35 37.29 -30.72
N THR A 4 -43.08 37.66 -30.84
CA THR A 4 -41.93 36.88 -30.40
C THR A 4 -41.61 37.20 -28.95
N MET A 5 -41.84 36.24 -28.03
CA MET A 5 -41.36 36.33 -26.65
C MET A 5 -39.89 35.90 -26.57
N THR A 6 -39.01 36.83 -26.31
CA THR A 6 -37.61 36.56 -25.97
C THR A 6 -37.49 36.16 -24.51
N ALA A 7 -37.18 34.93 -24.23
CA ALA A 7 -36.86 34.46 -22.85
C ALA A 7 -35.45 34.90 -22.45
N ASN A 8 -35.37 35.78 -21.49
CA ASN A 8 -34.11 36.22 -20.87
C ASN A 8 -33.65 35.17 -19.88
N ILE A 9 -32.64 34.34 -20.24
CA ILE A 9 -32.02 33.37 -19.35
C ILE A 9 -30.99 34.14 -18.48
N MET A 10 -31.35 34.44 -17.23
CA MET A 10 -30.43 34.96 -16.23
C MET A 10 -29.45 33.85 -15.84
N CYS A 11 -28.20 33.97 -16.28
CA CYS A 11 -27.07 33.19 -15.74
C CYS A 11 -26.83 33.56 -14.28
N VAL A 12 -27.23 32.69 -13.36
CA VAL A 12 -26.87 32.83 -11.93
C VAL A 12 -25.42 32.39 -11.78
N PRO A 13 -24.52 33.23 -11.24
CA PRO A 13 -23.13 32.81 -11.03
C PRO A 13 -23.08 31.69 -10.00
N PHE A 14 -22.50 30.56 -10.39
CA PHE A 14 -22.25 29.41 -9.54
C PHE A 14 -21.22 29.82 -8.48
N ALA A 15 -21.69 30.24 -7.31
CA ALA A 15 -20.85 30.55 -6.17
C ALA A 15 -20.09 29.30 -5.75
N ARG A 16 -18.79 29.25 -6.02
CA ARG A 16 -17.88 28.23 -5.46
C ARG A 16 -18.00 28.28 -3.96
N ARG A 17 -18.66 27.29 -3.37
CA ARG A 17 -18.65 27.09 -1.92
C ARG A 17 -17.21 26.88 -1.48
N HIS A 18 -16.59 27.91 -0.96
CA HIS A 18 -15.34 27.79 -0.20
C HIS A 18 -15.68 26.94 1.03
N SER A 19 -15.28 25.67 0.99
CA SER A 19 -15.31 24.81 2.17
C SER A 19 -14.40 25.48 3.21
N PRO A 20 -14.89 25.84 4.41
CA PRO A 20 -14.05 26.44 5.44
C PRO A 20 -12.90 25.47 5.68
N ASN A 21 -11.66 25.97 5.69
CA ASN A 21 -10.45 25.24 5.98
C ASN A 21 -10.55 24.68 7.41
N ARG A 22 -11.19 23.50 7.55
CA ARG A 22 -11.38 22.82 8.82
C ARG A 22 -10.00 22.39 9.28
N MET A 23 -9.43 23.15 10.22
CA MET A 23 -8.15 22.79 10.83
C MET A 23 -8.23 21.33 11.29
N LYS A 24 -7.37 20.47 10.73
CA LYS A 24 -7.35 19.05 11.07
C LYS A 24 -6.96 18.90 12.52
N GLU A 25 -7.83 18.29 13.32
CA GLU A 25 -7.54 17.97 14.71
C GLU A 25 -6.20 17.20 14.83
N LYS A 26 -5.41 17.56 15.83
CA LYS A 26 -4.09 16.96 16.10
C LYS A 26 -4.10 16.34 17.50
N PRO A 27 -4.81 15.21 17.71
CA PRO A 27 -5.01 14.63 19.05
C PRO A 27 -3.78 13.88 19.59
N TYR A 28 -2.69 13.76 18.83
CA TYR A 28 -1.53 12.98 19.21
C TYR A 28 -0.27 13.84 19.33
N ASN A 29 0.73 13.30 20.07
CA ASN A 29 2.03 13.92 20.29
C ASN A 29 1.89 15.39 20.76
N SER A 30 1.19 15.59 21.89
CA SER A 30 0.96 16.91 22.51
C SER A 30 0.44 17.95 21.52
N GLY A 31 -0.57 17.60 20.74
CA GLY A 31 -1.20 18.51 19.78
C GLY A 31 -0.45 18.72 18.46
N LYS A 32 0.62 17.93 18.20
CA LYS A 32 1.45 18.10 17.00
C LYS A 32 1.03 17.20 15.84
N TRP A 33 0.41 16.04 16.11
CA TRP A 33 0.13 15.03 15.08
C TRP A 33 -1.36 14.83 14.85
N THR A 34 -1.71 14.75 13.56
CA THR A 34 -3.03 14.30 13.11
C THR A 34 -3.15 12.79 13.24
N THR A 35 -4.38 12.26 13.21
CA THR A 35 -4.65 10.82 13.15
C THR A 35 -3.92 10.14 11.97
N ALA A 36 -3.86 10.79 10.81
CA ALA A 36 -3.15 10.26 9.64
C ALA A 36 -1.63 10.13 9.89
N ARG A 37 -1.02 11.13 10.54
CA ARG A 37 0.41 11.09 10.89
C ARG A 37 0.70 9.99 11.94
N MET A 38 -0.14 9.88 12.97
CA MET A 38 -0.01 8.82 13.97
C MET A 38 -0.12 7.43 13.34
N ARG A 39 -1.10 7.22 12.43
CA ARG A 39 -1.22 5.97 11.67
C ARG A 39 0.04 5.67 10.88
N SER A 40 0.57 6.62 10.12
CA SER A 40 1.80 6.43 9.33
C SER A 40 2.98 6.05 10.20
N PHE A 41 3.12 6.68 11.37
CA PHE A 41 4.16 6.35 12.34
C PHE A 41 4.03 4.91 12.83
N VAL A 42 2.86 4.51 13.36
CA VAL A 42 2.63 3.15 13.85
C VAL A 42 2.89 2.11 12.75
N MET A 43 2.37 2.33 11.54
CA MET A 43 2.58 1.43 10.41
C MET A 43 4.06 1.32 10.02
N SER A 44 4.83 2.40 10.11
CA SER A 44 6.27 2.35 9.82
C SER A 44 7.03 1.53 10.86
N GLN A 45 6.68 1.66 12.15
CA GLN A 45 7.29 0.86 13.22
C GLN A 45 7.00 -0.64 13.03
N LEU A 46 5.75 -1.00 12.75
CA LEU A 46 5.36 -2.40 12.52
C LEU A 46 6.06 -3.00 11.29
N ARG A 47 6.21 -2.25 10.21
CA ARG A 47 6.88 -2.71 8.96
C ARG A 47 8.40 -2.75 9.09
N GLY A 48 8.98 -1.88 9.89
CA GLY A 48 10.41 -1.82 10.16
C GLY A 48 10.92 -2.96 11.03
N GLY A 49 10.04 -3.68 11.71
CA GLY A 49 10.37 -4.85 12.52
C GLY A 49 11.01 -5.97 11.68
N ARG A 50 12.05 -6.60 12.23
CA ARG A 50 12.69 -7.78 11.61
C ARG A 50 11.84 -9.02 11.88
N TRP A 51 10.85 -9.30 11.02
CA TRP A 51 10.11 -10.54 11.06
C TRP A 51 10.95 -11.67 10.42
N PRO A 52 11.43 -12.69 11.21
CA PRO A 52 12.38 -13.68 10.72
C PRO A 52 11.89 -14.45 9.50
N VAL A 53 10.62 -14.79 9.45
CA VAL A 53 9.96 -15.56 8.39
C VAL A 53 10.13 -14.93 7.00
N LYS A 54 10.23 -13.59 6.91
CA LYS A 54 10.52 -12.90 5.63
C LYS A 54 11.90 -13.27 5.07
N TYR A 55 12.89 -13.43 5.93
CA TYR A 55 14.24 -13.81 5.52
C TYR A 55 14.30 -15.27 5.13
N GLU A 56 13.53 -16.12 5.80
CA GLU A 56 13.38 -17.53 5.49
C GLU A 56 12.72 -17.74 4.13
N SER A 57 11.63 -17.03 3.83
CA SER A 57 10.98 -17.05 2.52
C SER A 57 11.95 -16.76 1.37
N ILE A 58 12.80 -15.73 1.52
CA ILE A 58 13.85 -15.45 0.53
C ILE A 58 14.92 -16.56 0.53
N GLY A 59 15.27 -17.10 1.70
CA GLY A 59 16.24 -18.19 1.83
C GLY A 59 15.83 -19.44 1.09
N GLN A 60 14.57 -19.82 1.14
CA GLN A 60 14.02 -20.99 0.42
C GLN A 60 14.07 -20.84 -1.11
N ALA A 61 14.11 -19.62 -1.61
CA ALA A 61 14.24 -19.34 -3.04
C ALA A 61 15.68 -19.45 -3.56
N TYR A 62 16.66 -19.81 -2.73
CA TYR A 62 18.05 -19.98 -3.14
C TYR A 62 18.20 -21.10 -4.17
N VAL A 63 18.90 -20.81 -5.27
CA VAL A 63 19.10 -21.74 -6.39
C VAL A 63 20.57 -22.03 -6.69
N GLY A 64 21.51 -21.33 -6.07
CA GLY A 64 22.94 -21.53 -6.31
C GLY A 64 23.71 -20.20 -6.27
N ASP A 65 25.02 -20.30 -6.47
CA ASP A 65 25.91 -19.15 -6.59
C ASP A 65 26.06 -18.73 -8.04
N GLY A 66 26.21 -17.45 -8.29
CA GLY A 66 26.39 -16.89 -9.62
C GLY A 66 26.99 -15.49 -9.57
N ILE A 67 27.04 -14.82 -10.70
CA ILE A 67 27.62 -13.49 -10.82
C ILE A 67 26.52 -12.43 -10.68
N ASN A 68 26.73 -11.48 -9.78
CA ASN A 68 25.87 -10.30 -9.68
C ASN A 68 26.07 -9.41 -10.90
N PRO A 69 25.05 -9.20 -11.75
CA PRO A 69 25.20 -8.44 -12.99
C PRO A 69 25.56 -6.96 -12.76
N SER A 70 25.24 -6.41 -11.59
CA SER A 70 25.53 -5.00 -11.27
C SER A 70 26.95 -4.79 -10.74
N THR A 71 27.60 -5.81 -10.15
CA THR A 71 28.90 -5.63 -9.48
C THR A 71 29.99 -6.55 -10.02
N GLY A 72 29.65 -7.53 -10.84
CA GLY A 72 30.58 -8.54 -11.36
C GLY A 72 31.11 -9.52 -10.31
N ARG A 73 30.60 -9.48 -9.06
CA ARG A 73 31.06 -10.33 -7.95
C ARG A 73 30.19 -11.58 -7.81
N THR A 74 30.79 -12.65 -7.34
CA THR A 74 30.05 -13.87 -6.95
C THR A 74 29.07 -13.56 -5.83
N CYS A 75 27.83 -14.05 -5.94
CA CYS A 75 26.78 -13.88 -4.96
C CYS A 75 25.79 -15.05 -4.99
N LYS A 76 25.01 -15.19 -3.93
CA LYS A 76 23.89 -16.14 -3.85
C LYS A 76 22.72 -15.62 -4.70
N LEU A 77 22.25 -16.47 -5.61
CA LEU A 77 21.10 -16.20 -6.47
C LEU A 77 19.84 -16.86 -5.91
N HIS A 78 18.72 -16.15 -6.07
CA HIS A 78 17.40 -16.56 -5.59
C HIS A 78 16.40 -16.39 -6.73
N LYS A 79 15.51 -17.37 -6.90
CA LYS A 79 14.52 -17.39 -7.97
C LYS A 79 13.26 -16.60 -7.57
N CYS A 80 12.82 -15.70 -8.43
CA CYS A 80 11.52 -15.04 -8.30
C CYS A 80 10.41 -16.02 -8.71
N VAL A 81 9.36 -16.17 -7.89
CA VAL A 81 8.26 -17.09 -8.21
C VAL A 81 7.39 -16.59 -9.35
N GLU A 82 7.32 -15.27 -9.57
CA GLU A 82 6.48 -14.66 -10.60
C GLU A 82 7.13 -14.73 -12.00
N CYS A 83 8.32 -14.16 -12.16
CA CYS A 83 8.99 -14.13 -13.49
C CYS A 83 9.93 -15.31 -13.74
N GLY A 84 10.24 -16.12 -12.72
CA GLY A 84 11.16 -17.26 -12.85
C GLY A 84 12.64 -16.90 -12.94
N GLU A 85 12.98 -15.62 -13.06
CA GLU A 85 14.34 -15.11 -13.17
C GLU A 85 15.11 -15.19 -11.84
N GLN A 86 16.43 -15.19 -11.91
CA GLN A 86 17.33 -15.30 -10.77
C GLN A 86 17.96 -13.95 -10.42
N PHE A 87 17.96 -13.61 -9.13
CA PHE A 87 18.43 -12.32 -8.64
C PHE A 87 19.31 -12.48 -7.40
N PRO A 88 20.28 -11.57 -7.19
CA PRO A 88 20.97 -11.45 -5.92
C PRO A 88 20.00 -11.18 -4.77
N LYS A 89 20.29 -11.68 -3.56
CA LYS A 89 19.44 -11.52 -2.37
C LYS A 89 18.96 -10.06 -2.15
N GLY A 90 19.82 -9.08 -2.39
CA GLY A 90 19.50 -7.67 -2.23
C GLY A 90 18.45 -7.12 -3.22
N GLN A 91 18.15 -7.89 -4.29
CA GLN A 91 17.09 -7.56 -5.26
C GLN A 91 15.81 -8.35 -5.04
N MET A 92 15.78 -9.22 -4.02
CA MET A 92 14.61 -10.01 -3.63
C MET A 92 13.86 -9.34 -2.48
N GLN A 93 12.55 -9.56 -2.42
CA GLN A 93 11.66 -9.15 -1.34
C GLN A 93 10.72 -10.30 -1.01
N ALA A 94 10.47 -10.52 0.28
CA ALA A 94 9.38 -11.37 0.72
C ALA A 94 8.08 -10.55 0.65
N ASP A 95 7.17 -11.01 -0.19
CA ASP A 95 5.87 -10.39 -0.42
C ASP A 95 4.77 -11.26 0.19
N HIS A 96 3.69 -10.63 0.63
CA HIS A 96 2.52 -11.33 1.13
C HIS A 96 1.67 -11.81 -0.05
N ILE A 97 1.33 -13.12 -0.08
CA ILE A 97 0.45 -13.68 -1.11
C ILE A 97 -0.89 -12.96 -1.04
N ASP A 98 -1.50 -12.93 0.15
CA ASP A 98 -2.69 -12.12 0.43
C ASP A 98 -2.29 -10.72 0.88
N PRO A 99 -2.83 -9.66 0.29
CA PRO A 99 -2.49 -8.30 0.69
C PRO A 99 -2.73 -8.04 2.18
N VAL A 100 -1.73 -7.45 2.87
CA VAL A 100 -1.87 -7.05 4.29
C VAL A 100 -3.04 -6.11 4.50
N VAL A 101 -3.25 -5.17 3.55
CA VAL A 101 -4.43 -4.30 3.49
C VAL A 101 -5.43 -4.90 2.53
N PRO A 102 -6.65 -5.27 2.97
CA PRO A 102 -7.67 -5.83 2.09
C PRO A 102 -7.91 -4.96 0.85
N LEU A 103 -8.17 -5.61 -0.29
CA LEU A 103 -8.37 -4.92 -1.55
C LEU A 103 -9.71 -4.17 -1.59
N ASP A 104 -10.74 -4.68 -0.92
CA ASP A 104 -12.07 -4.08 -0.81
C ASP A 104 -12.10 -2.81 0.06
N GLY A 105 -11.03 -2.52 0.76
CA GLY A 105 -10.90 -1.33 1.60
C GLY A 105 -11.84 -1.28 2.82
N LYS A 106 -12.57 -2.35 3.12
CA LYS A 106 -13.59 -2.45 4.18
C LYS A 106 -12.98 -2.67 5.57
N TRP A 107 -12.20 -1.72 6.05
CA TRP A 107 -11.57 -1.82 7.37
C TRP A 107 -12.37 -1.19 8.52
N GLY A 108 -13.64 -0.82 8.31
CA GLY A 108 -14.46 -0.18 9.35
C GLY A 108 -13.87 1.13 9.86
N ARG A 109 -13.45 1.99 8.96
CA ARG A 109 -12.63 3.19 9.21
C ARG A 109 -13.14 4.14 10.30
N LYS A 110 -14.46 4.19 10.55
CA LYS A 110 -15.04 5.18 11.47
C LYS A 110 -15.01 4.76 12.94
N THR A 111 -14.98 3.48 13.24
CA THR A 111 -15.18 2.94 14.59
C THR A 111 -13.92 2.35 15.23
N LYS A 112 -12.79 2.26 14.50
CA LYS A 112 -11.56 1.61 14.96
C LYS A 112 -10.44 2.61 15.17
N TRP A 113 -9.60 2.35 16.17
CA TRP A 113 -8.43 3.19 16.46
C TRP A 113 -7.56 3.39 15.22
N LEU A 114 -7.25 4.64 14.90
CA LEU A 114 -6.55 5.07 13.68
C LEU A 114 -7.24 4.63 12.36
N GLY A 115 -8.50 4.20 12.40
CA GLY A 115 -9.22 3.67 11.23
C GLY A 115 -8.61 2.39 10.67
N VAL A 116 -8.04 1.54 11.51
CA VAL A 116 -7.39 0.27 11.14
C VAL A 116 -7.99 -0.88 11.93
N ASN A 117 -8.31 -1.97 11.27
CA ASN A 117 -8.67 -3.22 11.95
C ASN A 117 -7.38 -3.98 12.34
N TRP A 118 -6.91 -3.73 13.56
CA TRP A 118 -5.67 -4.31 14.06
C TRP A 118 -5.73 -5.83 14.20
N ASN A 119 -6.91 -6.40 14.51
CA ASN A 119 -7.13 -7.84 14.63
C ASN A 119 -6.98 -8.57 13.29
N GLU A 120 -7.22 -7.89 12.17
CA GLU A 120 -6.98 -8.44 10.83
C GLU A 120 -5.59 -8.08 10.31
N LEU A 121 -5.09 -6.87 10.61
CA LEU A 121 -3.82 -6.40 10.08
C LEU A 121 -2.64 -7.18 10.65
N LEU A 122 -2.59 -7.37 11.96
CA LEU A 122 -1.44 -7.98 12.60
C LEU A 122 -1.21 -9.44 12.17
N PRO A 123 -2.22 -10.34 12.12
CA PRO A 123 -2.04 -11.69 11.60
C PRO A 123 -1.64 -11.74 10.11
N ARG A 124 -2.09 -10.77 9.30
CA ARG A 124 -1.67 -10.67 7.90
C ARG A 124 -0.24 -10.15 7.76
N LEU A 125 0.16 -9.18 8.60
CA LEU A 125 1.49 -8.57 8.55
C LEU A 125 2.57 -9.52 9.07
N TYR A 126 2.27 -10.27 10.13
CA TYR A 126 3.17 -11.24 10.78
C TYR A 126 2.69 -12.67 10.51
N CYS A 127 2.43 -12.95 9.25
CA CYS A 127 1.97 -14.27 8.81
C CYS A 127 3.12 -15.29 8.76
N GLU A 128 2.74 -16.55 8.64
CA GLU A 128 3.65 -17.66 8.52
C GLU A 128 4.21 -17.79 7.09
N LEU A 129 5.17 -18.68 6.92
CA LEU A 129 5.98 -18.82 5.71
C LEU A 129 5.16 -19.19 4.46
N ASP A 130 4.13 -20.01 4.62
CA ASP A 130 3.18 -20.43 3.57
C ASP A 130 2.36 -19.27 2.98
N LYS A 131 2.31 -18.13 3.66
CA LYS A 131 1.64 -16.88 3.23
C LYS A 131 2.59 -15.87 2.60
N LEU A 132 3.87 -16.21 2.48
CA LEU A 132 4.88 -15.35 1.88
C LEU A 132 5.41 -15.95 0.60
N GLN A 133 5.80 -15.09 -0.33
CA GLN A 133 6.41 -15.47 -1.61
C GLN A 133 7.64 -14.61 -1.90
N PRO A 134 8.74 -15.22 -2.45
CA PRO A 134 9.91 -14.47 -2.84
C PRO A 134 9.72 -13.85 -4.21
N LEU A 135 9.66 -12.53 -4.28
CA LEU A 135 9.55 -11.75 -5.53
C LEU A 135 10.81 -10.92 -5.76
N CYS A 136 11.18 -10.71 -7.02
CA CYS A 136 12.12 -9.65 -7.34
C CYS A 136 11.49 -8.26 -7.14
N LYS A 137 12.30 -7.23 -6.98
CA LYS A 137 11.82 -5.84 -6.78
C LYS A 137 10.88 -5.37 -7.89
N GLY A 138 11.11 -5.83 -9.15
CA GLY A 138 10.25 -5.51 -10.29
C GLY A 138 8.84 -6.09 -10.12
N CYS A 139 8.73 -7.39 -9.95
CA CYS A 139 7.44 -8.08 -9.78
C CYS A 139 6.70 -7.60 -8.54
N HIS A 140 7.39 -7.40 -7.41
CA HIS A 140 6.78 -6.81 -6.20
C HIS A 140 6.22 -5.41 -6.45
N LYS A 141 6.92 -4.57 -7.23
CA LYS A 141 6.44 -3.23 -7.60
C LYS A 141 5.19 -3.30 -8.47
N SER A 142 5.15 -4.19 -9.48
CA SER A 142 3.99 -4.40 -10.35
C SER A 142 2.77 -4.85 -9.53
N LYS A 143 2.91 -5.93 -8.74
CA LYS A 143 1.85 -6.41 -7.85
C LYS A 143 1.31 -5.31 -6.92
N SER A 144 2.21 -4.55 -6.29
CA SER A 144 1.83 -3.43 -5.39
C SER A 144 1.07 -2.32 -6.12
N ALA A 145 1.38 -2.07 -7.40
CA ALA A 145 0.68 -1.08 -8.23
C ALA A 145 -0.73 -1.56 -8.59
N GLU A 146 -0.89 -2.82 -8.97
CA GLU A 146 -2.18 -3.45 -9.25
C GLU A 146 -3.10 -3.43 -8.03
N GLU A 147 -2.60 -3.89 -6.88
CA GLU A 147 -3.35 -3.84 -5.62
C GLU A 147 -3.78 -2.43 -5.24
N ARG A 148 -2.94 -1.43 -5.50
CA ARG A 148 -3.27 -0.02 -5.27
C ARG A 148 -4.40 0.43 -6.18
N THR A 149 -4.38 0.01 -7.45
CA THR A 149 -5.42 0.34 -8.44
C THR A 149 -6.76 -0.24 -8.01
N ILE A 150 -6.80 -1.52 -7.65
CA ILE A 150 -8.02 -2.20 -7.16
C ILE A 150 -8.57 -1.49 -5.91
N ARG A 151 -7.72 -1.21 -4.90
CA ARG A 151 -8.14 -0.47 -3.70
C ARG A 151 -8.69 0.92 -3.99
N ASN A 152 -8.17 1.60 -5.01
CA ASN A 152 -8.66 2.92 -5.39
C ASN A 152 -10.02 2.86 -6.11
N GLN A 153 -10.29 1.79 -6.85
CA GLN A 153 -11.61 1.54 -7.45
C GLN A 153 -12.67 1.37 -6.36
N HIS A 154 -12.45 0.48 -5.40
CA HIS A 154 -13.37 0.26 -4.27
C HIS A 154 -13.55 1.45 -3.30
N ARG A 155 -12.77 2.50 -3.46
CA ARG A 155 -12.94 3.74 -2.67
C ARG A 155 -13.88 4.73 -3.31
N LYS A 156 -14.17 4.56 -4.59
CA LYS A 156 -15.04 5.46 -5.35
C LYS A 156 -16.49 5.00 -5.33
N ASP A 157 -16.69 3.70 -5.09
CA ASP A 157 -17.98 3.05 -4.87
C ASP A 157 -18.42 3.21 -3.39
#